data_5c5dc0df5b6815840e69443285b127be
#
_entry.id   5c5dc0df5b6815840e69443285b127be
#
_cell.length_a   1.000
_cell.length_b   1.000
_cell.length_c   1.000
_cell.angle_alpha   90.00
_cell.angle_beta   90.00
_cell.angle_gamma   90.00
#
_symmetry.space_group_name_H-M   'P 1'
#
loop_
_entity.id
_entity.type
_entity.pdbx_description
1 polymer ?
#
loop_
_entity_poly.entity_id
_entity_poly.type
_entity_poly.pdbx_seq_one_letter_code
_entity_poly.pdbx_strand_id
1 'polypeptide(L)'
;MQRKKVGDGLCWLPVTELARRLRRRQLTAVEVLDACLERIEKHNPTLNAVVSLDAGRARTLAKAADAALKRGEIRGPLHGVPMTLKDAHDVAGLRTTVGTVQLDRVADEDGTVAARLRASGAIIIGHSNVPSWLADHQTTNPVFGRTANPWDSERTPGGSSGGAAAALATGMTPLDVGSDLVASIRVPAHFCGVYGLKPTEHRVPLTGFFRLPHRVPRSVRIMSCLGPMARDLRDLELALSLIAGPDGHDSDVPPVPLVSRRRPLEDLHLAVAPTPPGATVAKSIRRQVERVAAQASDAGARVEERYPDLDWDALDRLFGDLVGTIVSVFDPQAELPEERRTLAWYLDALDRRDRFIAAWEEFLEDFDGLILPPAMTTAFTHREPGAPLEVDGKTVDYRELARVPGRQNMTGLPALTVPAGFDDDGLPIGIEIVGPRWSEMRLLRIARELEQAGILPGFQRPPGD
;
A
#
# COMPACT_ATOMS: atom_id res chain seq x y z
N MET A 1 38.49 -12.41 -10.33
CA MET A 1 38.25 -11.42 -9.25
C MET A 1 37.05 -11.92 -8.44
N GLN A 2 37.28 -12.41 -7.22
CA GLN A 2 36.18 -12.75 -6.32
C GLN A 2 35.39 -11.48 -6.02
N ARG A 3 34.10 -11.44 -6.39
CA ARG A 3 33.16 -10.39 -5.94
C ARG A 3 33.19 -10.42 -4.40
N LYS A 4 33.64 -9.32 -3.76
CA LYS A 4 33.34 -9.11 -2.35
C LYS A 4 31.82 -9.29 -2.22
N LYS A 5 31.37 -10.24 -1.38
CA LYS A 5 29.95 -10.32 -1.01
C LYS A 5 29.55 -8.94 -0.51
N VAL A 6 28.71 -8.25 -1.27
CA VAL A 6 28.04 -7.03 -0.84
C VAL A 6 27.24 -7.47 0.37
N GLY A 7 27.48 -6.87 1.54
CA GLY A 7 27.00 -7.44 2.80
C GLY A 7 25.47 -7.54 2.84
N ASP A 8 24.96 -8.66 3.28
CA ASP A 8 23.54 -9.01 3.50
C ASP A 8 22.72 -7.92 4.24
N GLY A 9 23.39 -6.96 4.86
CA GLY A 9 22.76 -5.87 5.62
C GLY A 9 22.22 -4.71 4.81
N LEU A 10 22.67 -4.47 3.57
CA LEU A 10 22.31 -3.25 2.84
C LEU A 10 20.84 -3.22 2.41
N CYS A 11 20.32 -4.36 1.95
CA CYS A 11 18.94 -4.48 1.50
C CYS A 11 17.90 -4.29 2.62
N TRP A 12 18.34 -4.35 3.89
CA TRP A 12 17.50 -4.20 5.08
C TRP A 12 17.52 -2.78 5.68
N LEU A 13 18.43 -1.94 5.22
CA LEU A 13 18.48 -0.56 5.71
C LEU A 13 17.24 0.22 5.23
N PRO A 14 16.68 1.09 6.08
CA PRO A 14 15.69 2.06 5.64
C PRO A 14 16.18 2.91 4.47
N VAL A 15 15.29 3.33 3.59
CA VAL A 15 15.59 4.22 2.45
C VAL A 15 16.26 5.51 2.92
N THR A 16 15.76 6.09 4.00
CA THR A 16 16.30 7.30 4.62
C THR A 16 17.77 7.11 5.04
N GLU A 17 18.12 5.94 5.56
CA GLU A 17 19.50 5.59 5.94
C GLU A 17 20.38 5.30 4.71
N LEU A 18 19.86 4.56 3.71
CA LEU A 18 20.54 4.36 2.44
C LEU A 18 20.89 5.70 1.78
N ALA A 19 19.91 6.59 1.65
CA ALA A 19 20.09 7.92 1.09
C ALA A 19 21.11 8.77 1.88
N ARG A 20 21.11 8.67 3.20
CA ARG A 20 22.08 9.35 4.06
C ARG A 20 23.51 8.83 3.81
N ARG A 21 23.70 7.51 3.73
CA ARG A 21 25.02 6.90 3.50
C ARG A 21 25.53 7.16 2.09
N LEU A 22 24.66 7.13 1.08
CA LEU A 22 24.99 7.51 -0.30
C LEU A 22 25.52 8.96 -0.35
N ARG A 23 24.75 9.91 0.21
CA ARG A 23 25.17 11.32 0.26
C ARG A 23 26.51 11.54 0.96
N ARG A 24 26.82 10.73 1.98
CA ARG A 24 28.12 10.74 2.68
C ARG A 24 29.21 9.93 1.99
N ARG A 25 28.91 9.35 0.81
CA ARG A 25 29.83 8.49 0.06
C ARG A 25 30.35 7.29 0.88
N GLN A 26 29.56 6.83 1.84
CA GLN A 26 29.81 5.61 2.62
C GLN A 26 29.36 4.36 1.88
N LEU A 27 28.47 4.55 0.88
CA LEU A 27 27.98 3.53 -0.06
C LEU A 27 27.97 4.16 -1.46
N THR A 28 28.03 3.31 -2.47
CA THR A 28 27.77 3.65 -3.86
C THR A 28 26.36 3.20 -4.26
N ALA A 29 25.74 3.88 -5.22
CA ALA A 29 24.46 3.47 -5.79
C ALA A 29 24.55 2.09 -6.46
N VAL A 30 25.71 1.76 -7.03
CA VAL A 30 25.98 0.42 -7.61
C VAL A 30 25.95 -0.66 -6.53
N GLU A 31 26.56 -0.45 -5.35
CA GLU A 31 26.52 -1.43 -4.24
C GLU A 31 25.10 -1.66 -3.73
N VAL A 32 24.30 -0.61 -3.57
CA VAL A 32 22.90 -0.72 -3.13
C VAL A 32 22.06 -1.44 -4.18
N LEU A 33 22.23 -1.11 -5.46
CA LEU A 33 21.55 -1.79 -6.56
C LEU A 33 21.92 -3.28 -6.63
N ASP A 34 23.23 -3.59 -6.53
CA ASP A 34 23.69 -4.98 -6.58
C ASP A 34 23.12 -5.80 -5.42
N ALA A 35 23.00 -5.23 -4.22
CA ALA A 35 22.34 -5.89 -3.10
C ALA A 35 20.87 -6.21 -3.41
N CYS A 36 20.11 -5.30 -3.99
CA CYS A 36 18.72 -5.55 -4.41
C CYS A 36 18.65 -6.63 -5.52
N LEU A 37 19.53 -6.57 -6.52
CA LEU A 37 19.56 -7.54 -7.61
C LEU A 37 19.94 -8.96 -7.13
N GLU A 38 20.86 -9.08 -6.17
CA GLU A 38 21.20 -10.36 -5.53
C GLU A 38 19.96 -10.94 -4.79
N ARG A 39 19.18 -10.10 -4.10
CA ARG A 39 17.93 -10.53 -3.46
C ARG A 39 16.89 -10.96 -4.50
N ILE A 40 16.74 -10.23 -5.61
CA ILE A 40 15.84 -10.58 -6.71
C ILE A 40 16.27 -11.93 -7.31
N GLU A 41 17.56 -12.12 -7.60
CA GLU A 41 18.08 -13.38 -8.14
C GLU A 41 17.82 -14.57 -7.20
N LYS A 42 17.95 -14.37 -5.89
CA LYS A 42 17.76 -15.40 -4.86
C LYS A 42 16.27 -15.77 -4.66
N HIS A 43 15.38 -14.78 -4.53
CA HIS A 43 14.02 -15.00 -4.05
C HIS A 43 12.94 -14.93 -5.13
N ASN A 44 13.15 -14.16 -6.19
CA ASN A 44 12.13 -13.93 -7.19
C ASN A 44 11.74 -15.18 -8.00
N PRO A 45 12.64 -16.17 -8.27
CA PRO A 45 12.25 -17.42 -8.91
C PRO A 45 11.16 -18.19 -8.17
N THR A 46 11.10 -18.10 -6.84
CA THR A 46 10.05 -18.74 -6.03
C THR A 46 8.86 -17.81 -5.80
N LEU A 47 9.12 -16.51 -5.55
CA LEU A 47 8.07 -15.58 -5.15
C LEU A 47 7.39 -14.88 -6.32
N ASN A 48 8.08 -14.68 -7.44
CA ASN A 48 7.56 -13.96 -8.61
C ASN A 48 6.96 -12.59 -8.24
N ALA A 49 7.67 -11.83 -7.42
CA ALA A 49 7.23 -10.55 -6.87
C ALA A 49 7.62 -9.35 -7.75
N VAL A 50 8.81 -9.40 -8.38
CA VAL A 50 9.34 -8.36 -9.26
C VAL A 50 9.25 -8.83 -10.70
N VAL A 51 8.58 -8.02 -11.53
CA VAL A 51 8.37 -8.27 -12.96
C VAL A 51 8.88 -7.07 -13.76
N SER A 52 9.00 -7.19 -15.08
CA SER A 52 9.49 -6.09 -15.95
C SER A 52 10.82 -5.46 -15.47
N LEU A 53 11.73 -6.27 -14.92
CA LEU A 53 13.04 -5.82 -14.41
C LEU A 53 13.97 -5.38 -15.54
N ASP A 54 14.52 -4.15 -15.46
CA ASP A 54 15.58 -3.64 -16.35
C ASP A 54 16.89 -3.39 -15.58
N ALA A 55 17.60 -4.48 -15.26
CA ALA A 55 18.87 -4.44 -14.53
C ALA A 55 19.97 -3.70 -15.30
N GLY A 56 19.95 -3.74 -16.64
CA GLY A 56 20.94 -3.06 -17.49
C GLY A 56 20.86 -1.54 -17.40
N ARG A 57 19.65 -1.01 -17.57
CA ARG A 57 19.35 0.41 -17.40
C ARG A 57 19.60 0.86 -15.97
N ALA A 58 19.15 0.08 -14.98
CA ALA A 58 19.36 0.38 -13.57
C ALA A 58 20.86 0.54 -13.23
N ARG A 59 21.74 -0.35 -13.72
CA ARG A 59 23.19 -0.25 -13.54
C ARG A 59 23.78 0.99 -14.19
N THR A 60 23.29 1.38 -15.36
CA THR A 60 23.72 2.61 -16.04
C THR A 60 23.36 3.83 -15.21
N LEU A 61 22.14 3.89 -14.67
CA LEU A 61 21.67 4.98 -13.82
C LEU A 61 22.43 5.04 -12.48
N ALA A 62 22.72 3.88 -11.88
CA ALA A 62 23.48 3.81 -10.63
C ALA A 62 24.91 4.33 -10.81
N LYS A 63 25.61 3.95 -11.90
CA LYS A 63 26.92 4.49 -12.24
C LYS A 63 26.88 6.00 -12.47
N ALA A 64 25.84 6.50 -13.13
CA ALA A 64 25.65 7.94 -13.34
C ALA A 64 25.40 8.70 -12.04
N ALA A 65 24.63 8.09 -11.09
CA ALA A 65 24.42 8.64 -9.76
C ALA A 65 25.74 8.73 -8.97
N ASP A 66 26.54 7.66 -8.96
CA ASP A 66 27.86 7.65 -8.31
C ASP A 66 28.82 8.69 -8.91
N ALA A 67 28.80 8.85 -10.24
CA ALA A 67 29.63 9.86 -10.91
C ALA A 67 29.18 11.29 -10.54
N ALA A 68 27.87 11.54 -10.43
CA ALA A 68 27.31 12.80 -9.96
C ALA A 68 27.75 13.12 -8.52
N LEU A 69 27.65 12.14 -7.60
CA LEU A 69 28.13 12.30 -6.22
C LEU A 69 29.62 12.64 -6.13
N LYS A 70 30.45 12.07 -7.01
CA LYS A 70 31.89 12.39 -7.07
C LYS A 70 32.13 13.87 -7.43
N ARG A 71 31.24 14.45 -8.25
CA ARG A 71 31.26 15.89 -8.60
C ARG A 71 30.58 16.79 -7.57
N GLY A 72 29.99 16.23 -6.49
CA GLY A 72 29.23 16.98 -5.49
C GLY A 72 27.78 17.26 -5.88
N GLU A 73 27.30 16.65 -6.95
CA GLU A 73 25.94 16.82 -7.47
C GLU A 73 24.99 15.82 -6.81
N ILE A 74 23.95 16.32 -6.12
CA ILE A 74 22.90 15.53 -5.49
C ILE A 74 21.57 15.88 -6.16
N ARG A 75 20.90 14.90 -6.78
CA ARG A 75 19.64 15.12 -7.51
C ARG A 75 18.43 15.29 -6.59
N GLY A 76 18.49 14.78 -5.37
CA GLY A 76 17.39 14.87 -4.42
C GLY A 76 17.48 13.86 -3.27
N PRO A 77 16.42 13.75 -2.47
CA PRO A 77 16.40 12.90 -1.25
C PRO A 77 16.65 11.41 -1.53
N LEU A 78 16.24 10.91 -2.69
CA LEU A 78 16.39 9.50 -3.09
C LEU A 78 17.58 9.27 -4.04
N HIS A 79 18.57 10.17 -4.09
CA HIS A 79 19.69 10.07 -5.00
C HIS A 79 20.38 8.71 -4.95
N GLY A 80 20.28 7.93 -6.06
CA GLY A 80 20.93 6.62 -6.21
C GLY A 80 20.23 5.46 -5.50
N VAL A 81 19.05 5.67 -4.91
CA VAL A 81 18.26 4.62 -4.24
C VAL A 81 17.48 3.82 -5.28
N PRO A 82 17.68 2.48 -5.38
CA PRO A 82 16.86 1.62 -6.24
C PRO A 82 15.48 1.41 -5.62
N MET A 83 14.44 1.27 -6.45
CA MET A 83 13.08 0.96 -6.03
C MET A 83 12.25 0.32 -7.15
N THR A 84 11.15 -0.31 -6.79
CA THR A 84 10.13 -0.78 -7.72
C THR A 84 8.88 0.10 -7.68
N LEU A 85 8.02 -0.04 -8.68
CA LEU A 85 6.66 0.51 -8.69
C LEU A 85 5.68 -0.60 -9.08
N LYS A 86 4.45 -0.51 -8.57
CA LYS A 86 3.37 -1.44 -8.95
C LYS A 86 3.15 -1.44 -10.47
N ASP A 87 2.94 -2.62 -11.08
CA ASP A 87 2.70 -2.77 -12.52
C ASP A 87 1.34 -2.21 -12.97
N ALA A 88 1.19 -0.91 -12.77
CA ALA A 88 0.10 -0.07 -13.23
C ALA A 88 0.55 1.39 -13.36
N HIS A 89 1.79 1.71 -12.93
CA HIS A 89 2.40 3.00 -13.13
C HIS A 89 3.11 3.05 -14.48
N ASP A 90 2.92 4.11 -15.25
CA ASP A 90 3.74 4.39 -16.42
C ASP A 90 5.13 4.83 -15.97
N VAL A 91 6.14 4.08 -16.43
CA VAL A 91 7.55 4.37 -16.25
C VAL A 91 8.20 4.31 -17.62
N ALA A 92 8.62 5.46 -18.15
CA ALA A 92 9.16 5.55 -19.50
C ALA A 92 10.24 4.50 -19.77
N GLY A 93 10.02 3.69 -20.81
CA GLY A 93 10.89 2.61 -21.24
C GLY A 93 10.72 1.30 -20.46
N LEU A 94 9.82 1.18 -19.49
CA LEU A 94 9.46 -0.10 -18.87
C LEU A 94 8.14 -0.64 -19.43
N ARG A 95 8.05 -1.98 -19.46
CA ARG A 95 6.82 -2.70 -19.82
C ARG A 95 5.83 -2.58 -18.67
N THR A 96 4.62 -2.11 -18.96
CA THR A 96 3.49 -1.96 -18.03
C THR A 96 2.32 -2.77 -18.55
N THR A 97 1.69 -3.60 -17.73
CA THR A 97 0.65 -4.53 -18.16
C THR A 97 -0.66 -4.45 -17.39
N VAL A 98 -0.64 -3.93 -16.16
CA VAL A 98 -1.79 -4.00 -15.24
C VAL A 98 -2.25 -5.45 -15.01
N GLY A 99 -1.32 -6.41 -15.16
CA GLY A 99 -1.60 -7.84 -15.07
C GLY A 99 -2.45 -8.40 -16.22
N THR A 100 -2.57 -7.72 -17.36
CA THR A 100 -3.41 -8.14 -18.48
C THR A 100 -2.74 -7.91 -19.83
N VAL A 101 -2.98 -8.85 -20.78
CA VAL A 101 -2.45 -8.74 -22.15
C VAL A 101 -3.06 -7.56 -22.93
N GLN A 102 -4.27 -7.11 -22.54
CA GLN A 102 -4.97 -6.01 -23.21
C GLN A 102 -4.28 -4.65 -22.99
N LEU A 103 -3.55 -4.48 -21.91
CA LEU A 103 -2.85 -3.25 -21.57
C LEU A 103 -1.33 -3.38 -21.62
N ASP A 104 -0.83 -4.51 -22.13
CA ASP A 104 0.59 -4.80 -22.26
C ASP A 104 1.25 -3.84 -23.26
N ARG A 105 2.10 -2.96 -22.76
CA ARG A 105 2.83 -1.97 -23.56
C ARG A 105 4.13 -1.55 -22.88
N VAL A 106 5.02 -0.95 -23.63
CA VAL A 106 6.13 -0.16 -23.08
C VAL A 106 5.66 1.29 -22.95
N ALA A 107 5.76 1.85 -21.74
CA ALA A 107 5.37 3.23 -21.51
C ALA A 107 6.35 4.19 -22.23
N ASP A 108 5.81 5.19 -22.92
CA ASP A 108 6.54 6.22 -23.68
C ASP A 108 6.98 7.40 -22.80
N GLU A 109 6.26 7.64 -21.72
CA GLU A 109 6.49 8.71 -20.75
C GLU A 109 6.32 8.24 -19.30
N ASP A 110 6.87 9.01 -18.36
CA ASP A 110 6.65 8.77 -16.93
C ASP A 110 5.28 9.32 -16.50
N GLY A 111 4.51 8.54 -15.74
CA GLY A 111 3.43 9.07 -14.93
C GLY A 111 3.95 9.98 -13.81
N THR A 112 3.08 10.78 -13.19
CA THR A 112 3.47 11.78 -12.19
C THR A 112 4.30 11.19 -11.04
N VAL A 113 3.90 10.03 -10.51
CA VAL A 113 4.62 9.34 -9.42
C VAL A 113 6.04 8.97 -9.87
N ALA A 114 6.18 8.33 -11.02
CA ALA A 114 7.48 7.93 -11.57
C ALA A 114 8.39 9.14 -11.84
N ALA A 115 7.83 10.21 -12.45
CA ALA A 115 8.56 11.44 -12.74
C ALA A 115 9.10 12.13 -11.47
N ARG A 116 8.25 12.23 -10.43
CA ARG A 116 8.63 12.84 -9.13
C ARG A 116 9.72 12.04 -8.41
N LEU A 117 9.59 10.72 -8.38
CA LEU A 117 10.58 9.84 -7.77
C LEU A 117 11.91 9.88 -8.52
N ARG A 118 11.91 9.89 -9.86
CA ARG A 118 13.13 10.07 -10.66
C ARG A 118 13.74 11.45 -10.47
N ALA A 119 12.94 12.50 -10.41
CA ALA A 119 13.41 13.85 -10.11
C ALA A 119 14.05 13.94 -8.73
N SER A 120 13.57 13.13 -7.77
CA SER A 120 14.17 12.97 -6.44
C SER A 120 15.45 12.12 -6.43
N GLY A 121 15.87 11.58 -7.59
CA GLY A 121 17.08 10.80 -7.78
C GLY A 121 16.91 9.29 -7.60
N ALA A 122 15.70 8.77 -7.44
CA ALA A 122 15.42 7.34 -7.37
C ALA A 122 15.75 6.61 -8.68
N ILE A 123 16.16 5.35 -8.56
CA ILE A 123 16.40 4.45 -9.69
C ILE A 123 15.27 3.43 -9.73
N ILE A 124 14.27 3.64 -10.59
CA ILE A 124 13.18 2.67 -10.77
C ILE A 124 13.74 1.50 -11.58
N ILE A 125 13.82 0.31 -10.94
CA ILE A 125 14.50 -0.87 -11.49
C ILE A 125 13.56 -1.80 -12.25
N GLY A 126 12.26 -1.72 -11.97
CA GLY A 126 11.25 -2.59 -12.55
C GLY A 126 9.89 -2.40 -11.89
N HIS A 127 8.95 -3.28 -12.23
CA HIS A 127 7.61 -3.30 -11.63
C HIS A 127 7.42 -4.46 -10.67
N SER A 128 6.56 -4.27 -9.67
CA SER A 128 6.06 -5.32 -8.78
C SER A 128 4.76 -5.92 -9.33
N ASN A 129 4.60 -7.24 -9.17
CA ASN A 129 3.50 -8.02 -9.75
C ASN A 129 2.13 -7.66 -9.14
N VAL A 130 1.07 -7.87 -9.94
CA VAL A 130 -0.32 -7.52 -9.62
C VAL A 130 -1.28 -8.61 -10.11
N PRO A 131 -2.52 -8.71 -9.63
CA PRO A 131 -3.55 -9.52 -10.29
C PRO A 131 -4.05 -8.82 -11.56
N SER A 132 -4.70 -9.61 -12.43
CA SER A 132 -5.34 -9.07 -13.64
C SER A 132 -6.27 -7.90 -13.32
N TRP A 133 -6.09 -6.78 -14.04
CA TRP A 133 -6.89 -5.57 -13.88
C TRP A 133 -6.87 -4.98 -12.47
N LEU A 134 -5.93 -5.40 -11.61
CA LEU A 134 -5.87 -5.07 -10.17
C LEU A 134 -7.12 -5.52 -9.39
N ALA A 135 -7.86 -6.51 -9.88
CA ALA A 135 -9.24 -6.82 -9.46
C ALA A 135 -9.34 -8.04 -8.53
N ASP A 136 -8.29 -8.39 -7.79
CA ASP A 136 -8.33 -9.49 -6.79
C ASP A 136 -7.46 -9.18 -5.57
N HIS A 137 -7.76 -9.85 -4.46
CA HIS A 137 -6.94 -9.87 -3.25
C HIS A 137 -5.88 -10.98 -3.25
N GLN A 138 -5.70 -11.67 -4.35
CA GLN A 138 -4.59 -12.57 -4.65
C GLN A 138 -3.82 -12.00 -5.84
N THR A 139 -2.49 -12.11 -5.83
CA THR A 139 -1.67 -11.59 -6.93
C THR A 139 -1.39 -12.71 -7.92
N THR A 140 -2.28 -12.84 -8.90
CA THR A 140 -2.18 -13.82 -10.01
C THR A 140 -2.67 -13.20 -11.31
N ASN A 141 -1.93 -13.40 -12.41
CA ASN A 141 -2.32 -12.91 -13.73
C ASN A 141 -1.77 -13.79 -14.86
N PRO A 142 -2.34 -13.72 -16.08
CA PRO A 142 -1.90 -14.54 -17.21
C PRO A 142 -0.59 -14.08 -17.87
N VAL A 143 -0.08 -12.89 -17.54
CA VAL A 143 1.14 -12.32 -18.16
C VAL A 143 2.39 -12.82 -17.45
N PHE A 144 2.39 -12.78 -16.12
CA PHE A 144 3.54 -13.08 -15.27
C PHE A 144 3.33 -14.28 -14.34
N GLY A 145 2.09 -14.72 -14.16
CA GLY A 145 1.74 -15.79 -13.22
C GLY A 145 1.50 -15.29 -11.80
N ARG A 146 1.61 -16.18 -10.84
CA ARG A 146 1.26 -16.02 -9.43
C ARG A 146 2.45 -15.53 -8.62
N THR A 147 2.20 -14.61 -7.68
CA THR A 147 3.14 -14.23 -6.62
C THR A 147 2.84 -15.03 -5.35
N ALA A 148 3.85 -15.59 -4.72
CA ALA A 148 3.77 -16.31 -3.46
C ALA A 148 4.05 -15.39 -2.26
N ASN A 149 3.54 -15.77 -1.07
CA ASN A 149 3.82 -15.06 0.17
C ASN A 149 5.21 -15.46 0.71
N PRO A 150 6.05 -14.51 1.14
CA PRO A 150 7.39 -14.81 1.64
C PRO A 150 7.42 -15.54 3.01
N TRP A 151 6.30 -15.56 3.74
CA TRP A 151 6.16 -16.28 5.00
C TRP A 151 5.73 -17.74 4.81
N ASP A 152 4.96 -18.01 3.75
CA ASP A 152 4.52 -19.33 3.33
C ASP A 152 4.19 -19.29 1.83
N SER A 153 4.96 -19.99 1.01
CA SER A 153 4.84 -19.98 -0.46
C SER A 153 3.51 -20.53 -0.99
N GLU A 154 2.77 -21.29 -0.19
CA GLU A 154 1.46 -21.82 -0.53
C GLU A 154 0.34 -20.80 -0.34
N ARG A 155 0.66 -19.66 0.31
CA ARG A 155 -0.30 -18.60 0.62
C ARG A 155 -0.13 -17.40 -0.28
N THR A 156 -1.22 -16.61 -0.38
CA THR A 156 -1.22 -15.37 -1.13
C THR A 156 -0.48 -14.25 -0.38
N PRO A 157 0.28 -13.37 -1.06
CA PRO A 157 0.83 -12.15 -0.46
C PRO A 157 -0.21 -11.05 -0.31
N GLY A 158 -1.49 -11.35 -0.62
CA GLY A 158 -2.52 -10.34 -0.77
C GLY A 158 -2.54 -9.74 -2.20
N GLY A 159 -3.45 -8.80 -2.40
CA GLY A 159 -3.66 -8.10 -3.66
C GLY A 159 -4.40 -6.77 -3.46
N SER A 160 -4.25 -5.90 -4.42
CA SER A 160 -3.56 -6.04 -5.72
C SER A 160 -2.09 -5.57 -5.71
N SER A 161 -1.52 -5.08 -4.59
CA SER A 161 -0.09 -4.73 -4.47
C SER A 161 0.74 -5.86 -3.81
N GLY A 162 0.39 -7.13 -4.08
CA GLY A 162 1.04 -8.28 -3.44
C GLY A 162 2.50 -8.46 -3.84
N GLY A 163 2.85 -8.19 -5.11
CA GLY A 163 4.24 -8.19 -5.55
C GLY A 163 5.09 -7.15 -4.81
N ALA A 164 4.55 -5.95 -4.56
CA ALA A 164 5.21 -4.90 -3.79
C ALA A 164 5.49 -5.36 -2.34
N ALA A 165 4.46 -5.89 -1.67
CA ALA A 165 4.59 -6.37 -0.29
C ALA A 165 5.59 -7.53 -0.16
N ALA A 166 5.54 -8.51 -1.07
CA ALA A 166 6.48 -9.64 -1.09
C ALA A 166 7.93 -9.19 -1.38
N ALA A 167 8.12 -8.26 -2.33
CA ALA A 167 9.43 -7.73 -2.65
C ALA A 167 10.04 -6.91 -1.50
N LEU A 168 9.22 -6.13 -0.79
CA LEU A 168 9.63 -5.40 0.40
C LEU A 168 10.01 -6.35 1.52
N ALA A 169 9.15 -7.32 1.84
CA ALA A 169 9.37 -8.26 2.94
C ALA A 169 10.67 -9.08 2.78
N THR A 170 11.13 -9.29 1.54
CA THR A 170 12.34 -10.06 1.23
C THR A 170 13.54 -9.21 0.83
N GLY A 171 13.48 -7.89 0.95
CA GLY A 171 14.60 -7.00 0.65
C GLY A 171 14.94 -6.88 -0.84
N MET A 172 14.09 -7.35 -1.76
CA MET A 172 14.28 -7.18 -3.21
C MET A 172 14.15 -5.71 -3.63
N THR A 173 13.37 -4.95 -2.89
CA THR A 173 13.23 -3.50 -3.02
C THR A 173 13.17 -2.85 -1.63
N PRO A 174 13.71 -1.64 -1.44
CA PRO A 174 13.54 -0.91 -0.18
C PRO A 174 12.26 -0.06 -0.14
N LEU A 175 11.67 0.26 -1.30
CA LEU A 175 10.48 1.12 -1.44
C LEU A 175 9.67 0.71 -2.65
N ASP A 176 8.34 0.82 -2.55
CA ASP A 176 7.39 0.67 -3.65
C ASP A 176 6.24 1.68 -3.50
N VAL A 177 5.51 1.95 -4.57
CA VAL A 177 4.26 2.71 -4.53
C VAL A 177 3.15 1.86 -5.13
N GLY A 178 2.23 1.46 -4.27
CA GLY A 178 1.04 0.69 -4.61
C GLY A 178 -0.17 1.56 -4.94
N SER A 179 -1.31 0.90 -5.10
CA SER A 179 -2.62 1.55 -5.23
C SER A 179 -3.67 0.85 -4.39
N ASP A 180 -4.70 1.56 -3.97
CA ASP A 180 -5.74 1.05 -3.08
C ASP A 180 -7.11 1.61 -3.45
N LEU A 181 -7.98 0.76 -4.00
CA LEU A 181 -9.41 1.02 -4.26
C LEU A 181 -10.28 0.17 -3.31
N VAL A 182 -9.83 -1.04 -3.00
CA VAL A 182 -10.50 -2.01 -2.15
C VAL A 182 -9.43 -2.70 -1.30
N ALA A 183 -8.77 -1.94 -0.41
CA ALA A 183 -7.70 -2.42 0.47
C ALA A 183 -6.40 -2.91 -0.20
N SER A 184 -6.13 -2.54 -1.44
CA SER A 184 -5.04 -3.14 -2.25
C SER A 184 -3.60 -2.74 -1.85
N ILE A 185 -3.39 -1.82 -0.92
CA ILE A 185 -2.12 -1.57 -0.21
C ILE A 185 -2.15 -2.29 1.13
N ARG A 186 -3.27 -2.19 1.84
CA ARG A 186 -3.43 -2.53 3.24
C ARG A 186 -3.46 -4.04 3.49
N VAL A 187 -4.22 -4.79 2.70
CA VAL A 187 -4.25 -6.27 2.77
C VAL A 187 -2.88 -6.87 2.47
N PRO A 188 -2.17 -6.50 1.37
CA PRO A 188 -0.81 -6.99 1.16
C PRO A 188 0.19 -6.59 2.25
N ALA A 189 0.09 -5.37 2.78
CA ALA A 189 0.94 -4.94 3.90
C ALA A 189 0.72 -5.81 5.13
N HIS A 190 -0.54 -6.09 5.47
CA HIS A 190 -0.92 -7.00 6.55
C HIS A 190 -0.41 -8.43 6.32
N PHE A 191 -0.61 -9.01 5.12
CA PHE A 191 -0.25 -10.40 4.83
C PHE A 191 1.24 -10.65 4.74
N CYS A 192 2.03 -9.64 4.42
CA CYS A 192 3.49 -9.75 4.30
C CYS A 192 4.26 -9.10 5.46
N GLY A 193 3.58 -8.50 6.44
CA GLY A 193 4.20 -7.89 7.61
C GLY A 193 5.03 -6.64 7.29
N VAL A 194 4.59 -5.83 6.31
CA VAL A 194 5.23 -4.55 5.94
C VAL A 194 4.30 -3.36 6.24
N TYR A 195 4.79 -2.14 6.08
CA TYR A 195 3.99 -0.94 6.23
C TYR A 195 3.35 -0.56 4.91
N GLY A 196 2.08 -0.17 4.94
CA GLY A 196 1.35 0.33 3.78
C GLY A 196 0.47 1.53 4.14
N LEU A 197 0.68 2.65 3.46
CA LEU A 197 -0.13 3.85 3.64
C LEU A 197 -1.05 4.05 2.45
N LYS A 198 -2.37 3.96 2.70
CA LYS A 198 -3.41 4.48 1.81
C LYS A 198 -3.66 5.95 2.20
N PRO A 199 -3.23 6.93 1.41
CA PRO A 199 -3.48 8.34 1.75
C PRO A 199 -4.96 8.70 1.63
N THR A 200 -5.29 9.91 1.98
CA THR A 200 -6.57 10.54 1.64
C THR A 200 -6.79 10.46 0.12
N GLU A 201 -8.02 10.17 -0.30
CA GLU A 201 -8.40 10.23 -1.70
C GLU A 201 -8.00 11.60 -2.30
N HIS A 202 -7.45 11.60 -3.50
CA HIS A 202 -6.91 12.78 -4.18
C HIS A 202 -5.66 13.42 -3.51
N ARG A 203 -4.97 12.72 -2.59
CA ARG A 203 -3.69 13.20 -2.06
C ARG A 203 -2.56 13.11 -3.09
N VAL A 204 -2.56 12.05 -3.89
CA VAL A 204 -1.55 11.74 -4.90
C VAL A 204 -2.22 11.71 -6.28
N PRO A 205 -1.66 12.40 -7.30
CA PRO A 205 -2.20 12.37 -8.65
C PRO A 205 -2.19 10.98 -9.26
N LEU A 206 -3.24 10.64 -10.00
CA LEU A 206 -3.38 9.38 -10.74
C LEU A 206 -2.87 9.49 -12.18
N THR A 207 -2.26 10.60 -12.58
CA THR A 207 -1.71 10.80 -13.92
C THR A 207 -0.64 9.75 -14.24
N GLY A 208 -0.86 8.97 -15.31
CA GLY A 208 0.03 7.86 -15.71
C GLY A 208 -0.11 6.59 -14.85
N PHE A 209 -1.21 6.47 -14.10
CA PHE A 209 -1.59 5.25 -13.41
C PHE A 209 -2.78 4.59 -14.10
N PHE A 210 -2.78 3.26 -14.27
CA PHE A 210 -3.86 2.50 -14.91
C PHE A 210 -4.32 3.14 -16.24
N ARG A 211 -3.36 3.50 -17.08
CA ARG A 211 -3.64 4.25 -18.32
C ARG A 211 -4.24 3.33 -19.39
N LEU A 212 -5.49 3.57 -19.74
CA LEU A 212 -6.06 3.09 -20.99
C LEU A 212 -5.42 3.85 -22.17
N PRO A 213 -5.46 3.31 -23.42
CA PRO A 213 -4.96 4.05 -24.57
C PRO A 213 -5.49 5.50 -24.55
N HIS A 214 -4.58 6.46 -24.43
CA HIS A 214 -4.81 7.91 -24.45
C HIS A 214 -5.45 8.58 -23.22
N ARG A 215 -5.79 7.88 -22.12
CA ARG A 215 -6.33 8.53 -20.89
C ARG A 215 -6.25 7.66 -19.63
N VAL A 216 -6.24 8.32 -18.47
CA VAL A 216 -6.64 7.70 -17.19
C VAL A 216 -8.16 7.79 -17.09
N PRO A 217 -8.88 6.67 -16.97
CA PRO A 217 -10.34 6.70 -16.87
C PRO A 217 -10.82 7.48 -15.64
N ARG A 218 -11.86 8.30 -15.81
CA ARG A 218 -12.45 9.03 -14.67
C ARG A 218 -12.94 8.12 -13.57
N SER A 219 -13.43 6.92 -13.91
CA SER A 219 -13.93 5.94 -12.97
C SER A 219 -12.89 5.48 -11.94
N VAL A 220 -11.60 5.32 -12.32
CA VAL A 220 -10.55 4.91 -11.35
C VAL A 220 -10.15 6.02 -10.37
N ARG A 221 -10.65 7.25 -10.53
CA ARG A 221 -10.33 8.34 -9.61
C ARG A 221 -11.20 8.36 -8.36
N ILE A 222 -12.33 7.65 -8.39
CA ILE A 222 -13.26 7.58 -7.27
C ILE A 222 -12.79 6.50 -6.32
N MET A 223 -12.63 6.83 -5.04
CA MET A 223 -12.20 5.93 -3.97
C MET A 223 -10.77 5.36 -4.12
N SER A 224 -10.09 5.60 -5.25
CA SER A 224 -8.73 5.12 -5.50
C SER A 224 -7.68 6.04 -4.93
N CYS A 225 -6.63 5.44 -4.38
CA CYS A 225 -5.45 6.14 -3.90
C CYS A 225 -4.17 5.47 -4.39
N LEU A 226 -3.12 6.26 -4.63
CA LEU A 226 -1.75 5.78 -4.73
C LEU A 226 -1.05 6.05 -3.40
N GLY A 227 -0.28 5.09 -2.91
CA GLY A 227 0.38 5.25 -1.63
C GLY A 227 1.64 4.42 -1.48
N PRO A 228 2.59 4.88 -0.65
CA PRO A 228 3.85 4.21 -0.42
C PRO A 228 3.71 2.95 0.43
N MET A 229 4.57 1.98 0.14
CA MET A 229 4.80 0.76 0.92
C MET A 229 6.30 0.65 1.23
N ALA A 230 6.65 0.33 2.46
CA ALA A 230 8.04 0.26 2.92
C ALA A 230 8.18 -0.67 4.15
N ARG A 231 9.40 -0.75 4.69
CA ARG A 231 9.71 -1.46 5.94
C ARG A 231 9.95 -0.52 7.14
N ASP A 232 9.82 0.78 6.94
CA ASP A 232 10.07 1.80 7.97
C ASP A 232 9.12 3.00 7.78
N LEU A 233 8.55 3.50 8.87
CA LEU A 233 7.60 4.63 8.85
C LEU A 233 8.22 5.93 8.29
N ARG A 234 9.54 6.13 8.47
CA ARG A 234 10.25 7.31 7.92
C ARG A 234 10.32 7.27 6.40
N ASP A 235 10.38 6.06 5.84
CA ASP A 235 10.43 5.86 4.40
C ASP A 235 9.05 6.12 3.76
N LEU A 236 7.94 5.75 4.44
CA LEU A 236 6.60 6.13 4.02
C LEU A 236 6.41 7.65 4.03
N GLU A 237 6.87 8.33 5.11
CA GLU A 237 6.81 9.79 5.22
C GLU A 237 7.58 10.47 4.10
N LEU A 238 8.81 10.04 3.85
CA LEU A 238 9.64 10.55 2.77
C LEU A 238 8.98 10.35 1.40
N ALA A 239 8.53 9.13 1.11
CA ALA A 239 7.92 8.82 -0.17
C ALA A 239 6.63 9.63 -0.40
N LEU A 240 5.74 9.69 0.62
CA LEU A 240 4.53 10.51 0.53
C LEU A 240 4.85 11.98 0.26
N SER A 241 5.86 12.54 0.94
CA SER A 241 6.27 13.95 0.74
C SER A 241 6.73 14.24 -0.69
N LEU A 242 7.24 13.24 -1.40
CA LEU A 242 7.73 13.37 -2.76
C LEU A 242 6.61 13.22 -3.81
N ILE A 243 5.60 12.39 -3.54
CA ILE A 243 4.57 12.07 -4.54
C ILE A 243 3.27 12.84 -4.36
N ALA A 244 2.99 13.41 -3.17
CA ALA A 244 1.75 14.12 -2.86
C ALA A 244 1.64 15.49 -3.54
N GLY A 245 0.39 15.98 -3.66
CA GLY A 245 0.06 17.32 -4.16
C GLY A 245 -0.12 17.42 -5.66
N PRO A 246 -0.71 18.54 -6.15
CA PRO A 246 -1.15 18.71 -7.53
C PRO A 246 0.02 18.63 -8.53
N ASP A 247 -0.27 18.10 -9.72
CA ASP A 247 0.66 17.98 -10.84
C ASP A 247 0.28 18.85 -12.06
N GLY A 248 -0.83 19.56 -11.97
CA GLY A 248 -1.36 20.37 -13.07
C GLY A 248 -2.14 19.57 -14.12
N HIS A 249 -2.23 18.24 -13.99
CA HIS A 249 -2.93 17.35 -14.92
C HIS A 249 -4.12 16.63 -14.27
N ASP A 250 -4.00 16.22 -13.02
CA ASP A 250 -5.10 15.67 -12.23
C ASP A 250 -5.82 16.79 -11.46
N SER A 251 -6.96 17.23 -12.01
CA SER A 251 -7.74 18.34 -11.45
C SER A 251 -8.37 18.07 -10.09
N ASP A 252 -8.41 16.80 -9.66
CA ASP A 252 -9.05 16.43 -8.40
C ASP A 252 -8.09 16.56 -7.19
N VAL A 253 -6.81 16.79 -7.44
CA VAL A 253 -5.78 16.87 -6.40
C VAL A 253 -5.64 18.29 -5.85
N PRO A 254 -6.08 18.58 -4.60
CA PRO A 254 -5.97 19.90 -4.01
C PRO A 254 -4.57 20.16 -3.43
N PRO A 255 -4.14 21.43 -3.32
CA PRO A 255 -2.85 21.81 -2.75
C PRO A 255 -2.89 21.83 -1.20
N VAL A 256 -3.22 20.68 -0.59
CA VAL A 256 -3.26 20.56 0.88
C VAL A 256 -1.86 20.20 1.40
N PRO A 257 -1.27 20.98 2.31
CA PRO A 257 0.06 20.71 2.85
C PRO A 257 0.07 19.44 3.72
N LEU A 258 1.24 18.78 3.78
CA LEU A 258 1.52 17.73 4.74
C LEU A 258 1.94 18.36 6.06
N VAL A 259 1.03 18.35 7.03
CA VAL A 259 1.26 18.97 8.36
C VAL A 259 1.37 17.90 9.42
N SER A 260 2.40 18.01 10.25
CA SER A 260 2.59 17.14 11.39
C SER A 260 2.75 17.97 12.67
N ARG A 261 1.94 17.67 13.70
CA ARG A 261 2.12 18.19 15.05
C ARG A 261 2.56 17.04 15.96
N ARG A 262 3.60 17.23 16.74
CA ARG A 262 4.01 16.23 17.73
C ARG A 262 2.97 16.17 18.84
N ARG A 263 2.47 14.96 19.13
CA ARG A 263 1.69 14.63 20.33
C ARG A 263 2.30 13.36 20.89
N PRO A 264 2.80 13.37 22.13
CA PRO A 264 3.30 12.17 22.78
C PRO A 264 2.14 11.20 23.05
N LEU A 265 2.46 9.93 23.30
CA LEU A 265 1.46 8.86 23.43
C LEU A 265 0.42 9.16 24.52
N GLU A 266 0.85 9.70 25.64
CA GLU A 266 -0.01 10.07 26.77
C GLU A 266 -1.05 11.18 26.48
N ASP A 267 -0.84 11.94 25.41
CA ASP A 267 -1.77 12.98 24.97
C ASP A 267 -2.76 12.49 23.91
N LEU A 268 -2.59 11.23 23.43
CA LEU A 268 -3.44 10.69 22.37
C LEU A 268 -4.78 10.22 22.91
N HIS A 269 -5.84 10.52 22.16
CA HIS A 269 -7.17 9.96 22.34
C HIS A 269 -7.48 9.05 21.15
N LEU A 270 -7.52 7.74 21.38
CA LEU A 270 -7.66 6.71 20.35
C LEU A 270 -9.00 6.01 20.47
N ALA A 271 -9.73 5.90 19.37
CA ALA A 271 -10.81 4.95 19.26
C ALA A 271 -10.24 3.57 18.86
N VAL A 272 -10.92 2.50 19.28
CA VAL A 272 -10.55 1.14 18.89
C VAL A 272 -11.80 0.32 18.54
N ALA A 273 -11.71 -0.48 17.50
CA ALA A 273 -12.80 -1.38 17.09
C ALA A 273 -12.23 -2.75 16.68
N PRO A 274 -12.01 -3.68 17.64
CA PRO A 274 -11.50 -5.02 17.35
C PRO A 274 -12.43 -5.85 16.47
N THR A 275 -13.73 -5.57 16.56
CA THR A 275 -14.77 -6.19 15.72
C THR A 275 -15.72 -5.11 15.22
N PRO A 276 -15.42 -4.45 14.09
CA PRO A 276 -16.30 -3.45 13.50
C PRO A 276 -17.70 -4.02 13.21
N PRO A 277 -18.78 -3.23 13.29
CA PRO A 277 -20.14 -3.71 13.08
C PRO A 277 -20.32 -4.43 11.74
N GLY A 278 -21.00 -5.58 11.77
CA GLY A 278 -21.28 -6.41 10.60
C GLY A 278 -20.08 -7.15 10.01
N ALA A 279 -18.89 -7.02 10.60
CA ALA A 279 -17.69 -7.64 10.06
C ALA A 279 -17.38 -9.00 10.73
N THR A 280 -16.89 -9.95 9.93
CA THR A 280 -16.21 -11.15 10.43
C THR A 280 -14.72 -10.82 10.55
N VAL A 281 -14.12 -11.12 11.72
CA VAL A 281 -12.70 -10.93 11.99
C VAL A 281 -12.15 -12.12 12.75
N ALA A 282 -11.05 -12.70 12.29
CA ALA A 282 -10.37 -13.81 12.95
C ALA A 282 -9.94 -13.45 14.38
N LYS A 283 -10.05 -14.40 15.30
CA LYS A 283 -9.70 -14.22 16.72
C LYS A 283 -8.27 -13.75 16.92
N SER A 284 -7.34 -14.24 16.10
CA SER A 284 -5.93 -13.86 16.14
C SER A 284 -5.75 -12.35 15.89
N ILE A 285 -6.45 -11.80 14.90
CA ILE A 285 -6.39 -10.37 14.55
C ILE A 285 -7.06 -9.52 15.64
N ARG A 286 -8.27 -9.92 16.11
CA ARG A 286 -8.95 -9.21 17.20
C ARG A 286 -8.08 -9.09 18.43
N ARG A 287 -7.43 -10.21 18.86
CA ARG A 287 -6.50 -10.22 19.99
C ARG A 287 -5.34 -9.23 19.82
N GLN A 288 -4.84 -9.06 18.59
CA GLN A 288 -3.76 -8.10 18.35
C GLN A 288 -4.25 -6.65 18.45
N VAL A 289 -5.45 -6.34 17.94
CA VAL A 289 -6.07 -5.02 18.11
C VAL A 289 -6.32 -4.72 19.59
N GLU A 290 -6.92 -5.67 20.32
CA GLU A 290 -7.17 -5.57 21.77
C GLU A 290 -5.86 -5.41 22.56
N ARG A 291 -4.80 -6.17 22.22
CA ARG A 291 -3.47 -6.05 22.85
C ARG A 291 -2.87 -4.65 22.65
N VAL A 292 -2.89 -4.16 21.41
CA VAL A 292 -2.34 -2.81 21.11
C VAL A 292 -3.13 -1.74 21.87
N ALA A 293 -4.45 -1.85 21.92
CA ALA A 293 -5.32 -0.93 22.65
C ALA A 293 -5.01 -0.92 24.17
N ALA A 294 -4.92 -2.11 24.78
CA ALA A 294 -4.60 -2.24 26.20
C ALA A 294 -3.21 -1.68 26.53
N GLN A 295 -2.18 -2.03 25.74
CA GLN A 295 -0.82 -1.52 25.96
C GLN A 295 -0.70 -0.01 25.72
N ALA A 296 -1.46 0.56 24.76
CA ALA A 296 -1.50 2.01 24.57
C ALA A 296 -2.15 2.71 25.79
N SER A 297 -3.21 2.13 26.35
CA SER A 297 -3.84 2.62 27.57
C SER A 297 -2.91 2.54 28.78
N ASP A 298 -2.20 1.40 28.95
CA ASP A 298 -1.21 1.22 30.02
C ASP A 298 -0.04 2.23 29.91
N ALA A 299 0.30 2.63 28.67
CA ALA A 299 1.32 3.64 28.40
C ALA A 299 0.79 5.09 28.49
N GLY A 300 -0.47 5.31 28.93
CA GLY A 300 -1.04 6.60 29.23
C GLY A 300 -1.98 7.20 28.18
N ALA A 301 -2.14 6.59 27.01
CA ALA A 301 -3.09 7.06 26.01
C ALA A 301 -4.54 6.87 26.51
N ARG A 302 -5.43 7.81 26.18
CA ARG A 302 -6.86 7.59 26.35
C ARG A 302 -7.36 6.71 25.22
N VAL A 303 -7.93 5.54 25.58
CA VAL A 303 -8.43 4.55 24.60
C VAL A 303 -9.89 4.23 24.89
N GLU A 304 -10.73 4.31 23.86
CA GLU A 304 -12.16 4.01 23.95
C GLU A 304 -12.58 3.02 22.87
N GLU A 305 -13.29 1.95 23.22
CA GLU A 305 -13.91 1.07 22.22
C GLU A 305 -15.12 1.77 21.63
N ARG A 306 -14.92 2.40 20.48
CA ARG A 306 -15.96 3.15 19.77
C ARG A 306 -15.79 3.03 18.25
N TYR A 307 -16.92 3.09 17.56
CA TYR A 307 -17.03 3.11 16.10
C TYR A 307 -18.19 4.02 15.72
N PRO A 308 -18.18 4.67 14.53
CA PRO A 308 -19.30 5.52 14.13
C PRO A 308 -20.64 4.78 14.17
N ASP A 309 -21.70 5.44 14.62
CA ASP A 309 -23.07 4.89 14.60
C ASP A 309 -23.73 5.22 13.27
N LEU A 310 -23.72 4.27 12.34
CA LEU A 310 -24.19 4.44 10.96
C LEU A 310 -24.98 3.23 10.49
N ASP A 311 -25.78 3.41 9.44
CA ASP A 311 -26.36 2.28 8.69
C ASP A 311 -25.27 1.59 7.86
N TRP A 312 -24.59 0.63 8.49
CA TRP A 312 -23.46 -0.11 7.90
C TRP A 312 -23.87 -0.92 6.68
N ASP A 313 -25.07 -1.49 6.68
CA ASP A 313 -25.59 -2.25 5.55
C ASP A 313 -25.83 -1.33 4.35
N ALA A 314 -26.33 -0.11 4.57
CA ALA A 314 -26.49 0.87 3.50
C ALA A 314 -25.12 1.34 2.94
N LEU A 315 -24.12 1.57 3.82
CA LEU A 315 -22.78 1.95 3.41
C LEU A 315 -22.12 0.83 2.60
N ASP A 316 -22.12 -0.40 3.11
CA ASP A 316 -21.45 -1.54 2.48
C ASP A 316 -22.12 -1.89 1.13
N ARG A 317 -23.46 -1.78 1.02
CA ARG A 317 -24.17 -1.92 -0.26
C ARG A 317 -23.77 -0.84 -1.26
N LEU A 318 -23.76 0.43 -0.83
CA LEU A 318 -23.39 1.54 -1.71
C LEU A 318 -21.93 1.42 -2.19
N PHE A 319 -21.02 1.00 -1.31
CA PHE A 319 -19.64 0.70 -1.67
C PHE A 319 -19.55 -0.37 -2.76
N GLY A 320 -20.24 -1.50 -2.59
CA GLY A 320 -20.30 -2.57 -3.57
C GLY A 320 -20.88 -2.11 -4.91
N ASP A 321 -21.93 -1.28 -4.88
CA ASP A 321 -22.58 -0.72 -6.06
C ASP A 321 -21.65 0.23 -6.84
N LEU A 322 -20.93 1.11 -6.15
CA LEU A 322 -19.95 2.01 -6.75
C LEU A 322 -18.75 1.24 -7.32
N VAL A 323 -18.19 0.27 -6.58
CA VAL A 323 -17.10 -0.59 -7.07
C VAL A 323 -17.53 -1.37 -8.31
N GLY A 324 -18.72 -2.00 -8.29
CA GLY A 324 -19.27 -2.69 -9.45
C GLY A 324 -19.44 -1.76 -10.67
N THR A 325 -19.89 -0.53 -10.43
CA THR A 325 -20.00 0.49 -11.50
C THR A 325 -18.64 0.91 -12.05
N ILE A 326 -17.62 1.07 -11.19
CA ILE A 326 -16.25 1.37 -11.62
C ILE A 326 -15.69 0.23 -12.48
N VAL A 327 -15.83 -1.02 -12.00
CA VAL A 327 -15.31 -2.21 -12.70
C VAL A 327 -15.98 -2.40 -14.06
N SER A 328 -17.29 -2.13 -14.19
CA SER A 328 -18.03 -2.28 -15.44
C SER A 328 -17.50 -1.42 -16.59
N VAL A 329 -16.74 -0.35 -16.30
CA VAL A 329 -16.10 0.48 -17.33
C VAL A 329 -14.96 -0.28 -18.04
N PHE A 330 -14.40 -1.30 -17.40
CA PHE A 330 -13.27 -2.10 -17.91
C PHE A 330 -13.67 -3.48 -18.37
N ASP A 331 -14.83 -3.95 -17.94
CA ASP A 331 -15.38 -5.25 -18.32
C ASP A 331 -16.58 -5.06 -19.26
N PRO A 332 -16.39 -5.28 -20.59
CA PRO A 332 -17.49 -5.15 -21.53
C PRO A 332 -18.63 -6.15 -21.34
N GLN A 333 -18.41 -7.20 -20.53
CA GLN A 333 -19.41 -8.21 -20.18
C GLN A 333 -20.11 -7.94 -18.86
N ALA A 334 -19.65 -6.94 -18.11
CA ALA A 334 -20.29 -6.56 -16.84
C ALA A 334 -21.69 -5.99 -17.08
N GLU A 335 -22.70 -6.70 -16.61
CA GLU A 335 -24.09 -6.23 -16.64
C GLU A 335 -24.39 -5.44 -15.35
N LEU A 336 -24.66 -4.16 -15.49
CA LEU A 336 -25.21 -3.34 -14.41
C LEU A 336 -26.74 -3.40 -14.44
N PRO A 337 -27.41 -3.42 -13.28
CA PRO A 337 -28.85 -3.18 -13.18
C PRO A 337 -29.24 -1.90 -13.91
N GLU A 338 -30.43 -1.88 -14.53
CA GLU A 338 -30.88 -0.77 -15.40
C GLU A 338 -30.85 0.59 -14.64
N GLU A 339 -31.29 0.60 -13.39
CA GLU A 339 -31.28 1.78 -12.55
C GLU A 339 -29.87 2.36 -12.33
N ARG A 340 -28.83 1.53 -12.29
CA ARG A 340 -27.42 1.97 -12.13
C ARG A 340 -26.78 2.50 -13.40
N ARG A 341 -27.45 2.38 -14.54
CA ARG A 341 -26.96 2.91 -15.83
C ARG A 341 -27.35 4.37 -16.03
N THR A 342 -28.01 5.00 -15.05
CA THR A 342 -28.49 6.38 -15.17
C THR A 342 -27.58 7.38 -14.46
N LEU A 343 -27.45 8.59 -15.03
CA LEU A 343 -26.76 9.69 -14.37
C LEU A 343 -27.43 10.07 -13.04
N ALA A 344 -28.76 10.00 -12.97
CA ALA A 344 -29.51 10.31 -11.75
C ALA A 344 -29.12 9.39 -10.60
N TRP A 345 -29.04 8.08 -10.84
CA TRP A 345 -28.55 7.14 -9.83
C TRP A 345 -27.12 7.46 -9.36
N TYR A 346 -26.23 7.76 -10.30
CA TYR A 346 -24.83 8.05 -9.98
C TYR A 346 -24.68 9.30 -9.10
N LEU A 347 -25.44 10.36 -9.41
CA LEU A 347 -25.44 11.58 -8.59
C LEU A 347 -26.02 11.32 -7.18
N ASP A 348 -27.15 10.59 -7.08
CA ASP A 348 -27.68 10.17 -5.78
C ASP A 348 -26.68 9.31 -4.98
N ALA A 349 -25.98 8.41 -5.66
CA ALA A 349 -24.93 7.59 -5.02
C ALA A 349 -23.79 8.45 -4.44
N LEU A 350 -23.38 9.52 -5.14
CA LEU A 350 -22.39 10.46 -4.62
C LEU A 350 -22.94 11.29 -3.45
N ASP A 351 -24.17 11.78 -3.52
CA ASP A 351 -24.81 12.51 -2.40
C ASP A 351 -24.94 11.63 -1.14
N ARG A 352 -25.21 10.34 -1.33
CA ARG A 352 -25.26 9.37 -0.22
C ARG A 352 -23.85 9.13 0.33
N ARG A 353 -22.84 9.02 -0.53
CA ARG A 353 -21.45 8.91 -0.15
C ARG A 353 -20.99 10.09 0.69
N ASP A 354 -21.32 11.32 0.30
CA ASP A 354 -20.95 12.54 1.01
C ASP A 354 -21.52 12.58 2.44
N ARG A 355 -22.73 12.04 2.64
CA ARG A 355 -23.30 11.89 4.00
C ARG A 355 -22.49 10.94 4.88
N PHE A 356 -22.00 9.81 4.32
CA PHE A 356 -21.12 8.90 5.06
C PHE A 356 -19.75 9.54 5.35
N ILE A 357 -19.20 10.31 4.39
CA ILE A 357 -17.95 11.04 4.62
C ILE A 357 -18.13 12.02 5.79
N ALA A 358 -19.19 12.83 5.79
CA ALA A 358 -19.45 13.80 6.85
C ALA A 358 -19.60 13.14 8.23
N ALA A 359 -20.32 12.03 8.32
CA ALA A 359 -20.51 11.30 9.58
C ALA A 359 -19.21 10.69 10.12
N TRP A 360 -18.30 10.23 9.24
CA TRP A 360 -16.99 9.76 9.64
C TRP A 360 -16.06 10.90 10.10
N GLU A 361 -16.09 12.04 9.42
CA GLU A 361 -15.33 13.23 9.85
C GLU A 361 -15.80 13.71 11.23
N GLU A 362 -17.12 13.80 11.46
CA GLU A 362 -17.71 14.15 12.76
C GLU A 362 -17.26 13.18 13.86
N PHE A 363 -17.31 11.86 13.62
CA PHE A 363 -16.82 10.88 14.58
C PHE A 363 -15.33 11.06 14.91
N LEU A 364 -14.51 11.37 13.91
CA LEU A 364 -13.05 11.50 14.06
C LEU A 364 -12.62 12.86 14.62
N GLU A 365 -13.53 13.83 14.84
CA GLU A 365 -13.22 15.06 15.57
C GLU A 365 -12.84 14.81 17.03
N ASP A 366 -13.42 13.78 17.64
CA ASP A 366 -13.18 13.41 19.04
C ASP A 366 -11.89 12.61 19.24
N PHE A 367 -11.26 12.08 18.16
CA PHE A 367 -10.17 11.12 18.26
C PHE A 367 -8.95 11.54 17.41
N ASP A 368 -7.76 11.21 17.90
CA ASP A 368 -6.53 11.34 17.12
C ASP A 368 -6.42 10.28 16.03
N GLY A 369 -7.02 9.10 16.25
CA GLY A 369 -7.10 8.01 15.30
C GLY A 369 -7.98 6.86 15.78
N LEU A 370 -8.37 5.99 14.87
CA LEU A 370 -9.12 4.77 15.12
C LEU A 370 -8.24 3.56 14.75
N ILE A 371 -8.10 2.61 15.69
CA ILE A 371 -7.36 1.36 15.49
C ILE A 371 -8.35 0.22 15.22
N LEU A 372 -8.14 -0.53 14.12
CA LEU A 372 -9.02 -1.59 13.70
C LEU A 372 -8.31 -2.68 12.89
N PRO A 373 -8.98 -3.82 12.58
CA PRO A 373 -8.45 -4.86 11.71
C PRO A 373 -8.28 -4.39 10.26
N PRO A 374 -7.14 -4.69 9.59
CA PRO A 374 -6.94 -4.38 8.17
C PRO A 374 -7.62 -5.36 7.22
N ALA A 375 -8.01 -6.55 7.72
CA ALA A 375 -8.70 -7.59 6.97
C ALA A 375 -9.40 -8.56 7.94
N MET A 376 -10.25 -9.46 7.41
CA MET A 376 -10.95 -10.47 8.22
C MET A 376 -10.06 -11.65 8.65
N THR A 377 -8.98 -11.95 7.93
CA THR A 377 -8.11 -13.11 8.16
C THR A 377 -6.65 -12.76 7.81
N THR A 378 -5.69 -13.57 8.30
CA THR A 378 -4.29 -13.58 7.85
C THR A 378 -4.17 -14.19 6.44
N ALA A 379 -2.96 -14.24 5.89
CA ALA A 379 -2.73 -14.79 4.56
C ALA A 379 -3.31 -16.22 4.42
N PHE A 380 -4.14 -16.42 3.42
CA PHE A 380 -4.80 -17.71 3.11
C PHE A 380 -4.14 -18.41 1.92
N THR A 381 -4.34 -19.73 1.80
CA THR A 381 -3.83 -20.51 0.68
C THR A 381 -4.46 -20.07 -0.64
N HIS A 382 -3.66 -20.06 -1.70
CA HIS A 382 -4.16 -19.72 -3.04
C HIS A 382 -5.37 -20.55 -3.43
N ARG A 383 -6.36 -19.90 -4.06
CA ARG A 383 -7.62 -20.50 -4.49
C ARG A 383 -8.20 -19.79 -5.70
N GLU A 384 -9.25 -20.35 -6.27
CA GLU A 384 -10.01 -19.66 -7.32
C GLU A 384 -10.56 -18.31 -6.80
N PRO A 385 -10.47 -17.23 -7.59
CA PRO A 385 -11.01 -15.94 -7.22
C PRO A 385 -12.49 -16.03 -6.82
N GLY A 386 -12.85 -15.42 -5.68
CA GLY A 386 -14.22 -15.45 -5.16
C GLY A 386 -14.61 -16.72 -4.40
N ALA A 387 -13.76 -17.76 -4.34
CA ALA A 387 -14.04 -18.94 -3.53
C ALA A 387 -14.09 -18.58 -2.03
N PRO A 388 -15.07 -19.11 -1.25
CA PRO A 388 -15.22 -18.79 0.17
C PRO A 388 -13.97 -19.07 0.98
N LEU A 389 -13.79 -18.31 2.06
CA LEU A 389 -12.69 -18.43 3.01
C LEU A 389 -13.14 -19.08 4.31
N GLU A 390 -12.21 -19.76 4.99
CA GLU A 390 -12.44 -20.28 6.34
C GLU A 390 -11.86 -19.29 7.37
N VAL A 391 -12.69 -18.81 8.29
CA VAL A 391 -12.30 -17.91 9.37
C VAL A 391 -12.81 -18.48 10.71
N ASP A 392 -11.90 -18.89 11.59
CA ASP A 392 -12.22 -19.55 12.87
C ASP A 392 -13.21 -20.71 12.74
N GLY A 393 -13.07 -21.54 11.69
CA GLY A 393 -13.94 -22.70 11.42
C GLY A 393 -15.32 -22.33 10.84
N LYS A 394 -15.49 -21.11 10.35
CA LYS A 394 -16.71 -20.67 9.65
C LYS A 394 -16.37 -20.34 8.19
N THR A 395 -17.18 -20.85 7.29
CA THR A 395 -17.10 -20.47 5.87
C THR A 395 -17.66 -19.05 5.68
N VAL A 396 -16.89 -18.17 5.09
CA VAL A 396 -17.20 -16.74 4.89
C VAL A 396 -17.03 -16.37 3.42
N ASP A 397 -17.92 -15.53 2.91
CA ASP A 397 -17.83 -15.02 1.53
C ASP A 397 -16.50 -14.29 1.32
N TYR A 398 -15.84 -14.54 0.20
CA TYR A 398 -14.57 -13.92 -0.18
C TYR A 398 -14.61 -12.38 -0.15
N ARG A 399 -15.74 -11.80 -0.51
CA ARG A 399 -15.94 -10.35 -0.55
C ARG A 399 -15.87 -9.69 0.83
N GLU A 400 -16.10 -10.45 1.90
CA GLU A 400 -15.97 -9.96 3.28
C GLU A 400 -14.54 -9.55 3.63
N LEU A 401 -13.52 -10.04 2.90
CA LEU A 401 -12.12 -9.65 3.09
C LEU A 401 -11.93 -8.13 3.06
N ALA A 402 -12.67 -7.46 2.21
CA ALA A 402 -12.60 -6.01 2.00
C ALA A 402 -13.67 -5.22 2.74
N ARG A 403 -14.59 -5.86 3.50
CA ARG A 403 -15.70 -5.16 4.15
C ARG A 403 -15.21 -4.04 5.07
N VAL A 404 -14.33 -4.34 6.00
CA VAL A 404 -13.80 -3.34 6.94
C VAL A 404 -12.93 -2.30 6.22
N PRO A 405 -11.85 -2.69 5.50
CA PRO A 405 -10.97 -1.70 4.88
C PRO A 405 -11.62 -0.98 3.68
N GLY A 406 -12.66 -1.53 3.07
CA GLY A 406 -13.44 -0.85 2.02
C GLY A 406 -14.15 0.42 2.48
N ARG A 407 -14.50 0.49 3.77
CA ARG A 407 -15.14 1.66 4.38
C ARG A 407 -14.25 2.91 4.31
N GLN A 408 -12.91 2.76 4.43
CA GLN A 408 -11.95 3.86 4.27
C GLN A 408 -11.77 4.27 2.81
N ASN A 409 -12.00 3.37 1.84
CA ASN A 409 -12.09 3.75 0.43
C ASN A 409 -13.38 4.51 0.17
N MET A 410 -14.51 3.98 0.67
CA MET A 410 -15.83 4.61 0.54
C MET A 410 -15.84 6.05 1.03
N THR A 411 -15.17 6.34 2.14
CA THR A 411 -15.13 7.66 2.76
C THR A 411 -13.92 8.50 2.39
N GLY A 412 -12.97 7.94 1.62
CA GLY A 412 -11.75 8.64 1.21
C GLY A 412 -10.76 8.93 2.33
N LEU A 413 -10.95 8.34 3.52
CA LEU A 413 -10.10 8.54 4.70
C LEU A 413 -8.71 7.95 4.50
N PRO A 414 -7.64 8.57 5.05
CA PRO A 414 -6.32 7.95 5.10
C PRO A 414 -6.30 6.79 6.09
N ALA A 415 -5.55 5.74 5.74
CA ALA A 415 -5.38 4.56 6.55
C ALA A 415 -3.95 4.01 6.44
N LEU A 416 -3.36 3.67 7.57
CA LEU A 416 -2.00 3.16 7.69
C LEU A 416 -2.04 1.75 8.26
N THR A 417 -1.61 0.75 7.50
CA THR A 417 -1.38 -0.60 8.01
C THR A 417 0.04 -0.74 8.53
N VAL A 418 0.18 -1.25 9.74
CA VAL A 418 1.47 -1.47 10.41
C VAL A 418 1.56 -2.89 10.96
N PRO A 419 2.76 -3.52 10.99
CA PRO A 419 2.96 -4.82 11.62
C PRO A 419 2.62 -4.76 13.12
N ALA A 420 1.84 -5.74 13.63
CA ALA A 420 1.43 -5.79 15.02
C ALA A 420 1.79 -7.10 15.73
N GLY A 421 2.16 -8.16 15.01
CA GLY A 421 2.53 -9.46 15.57
C GLY A 421 2.31 -10.59 14.57
N PHE A 422 2.06 -11.77 15.09
CA PHE A 422 1.87 -12.99 14.32
C PHE A 422 0.67 -13.77 14.85
N ASP A 423 0.09 -14.61 13.99
CA ASP A 423 -0.87 -15.63 14.42
C ASP A 423 -0.16 -16.90 14.93
N ASP A 424 -0.94 -17.91 15.31
CA ASP A 424 -0.42 -19.17 15.85
C ASP A 424 0.33 -20.00 14.78
N ASP A 425 0.12 -19.72 13.48
CA ASP A 425 0.84 -20.33 12.35
C ASP A 425 2.13 -19.57 11.99
N GLY A 426 2.44 -18.48 12.68
CA GLY A 426 3.59 -17.61 12.40
C GLY A 426 3.39 -16.65 11.22
N LEU A 427 2.16 -16.45 10.78
CA LEU A 427 1.84 -15.49 9.73
C LEU A 427 1.69 -14.07 10.29
N PRO A 428 2.15 -13.04 9.57
CA PRO A 428 2.04 -11.67 10.03
C PRO A 428 0.60 -11.22 10.28
N ILE A 429 0.43 -10.47 11.36
CA ILE A 429 -0.78 -9.69 11.65
C ILE A 429 -0.40 -8.22 11.68
N GLY A 430 -1.10 -7.42 10.89
CA GLY A 430 -1.09 -5.97 10.99
C GLY A 430 -2.31 -5.45 11.74
N ILE A 431 -2.23 -4.18 12.14
CA ILE A 431 -3.40 -3.35 12.50
C ILE A 431 -3.49 -2.19 11.53
N GLU A 432 -4.68 -1.62 11.40
CA GLU A 432 -4.93 -0.42 10.62
C GLU A 432 -5.20 0.77 11.55
N ILE A 433 -4.56 1.91 11.28
CA ILE A 433 -4.77 3.19 11.97
C ILE A 433 -5.41 4.14 10.97
N VAL A 434 -6.64 4.59 11.26
CA VAL A 434 -7.44 5.49 10.42
C VAL A 434 -7.56 6.86 11.08
N GLY A 435 -7.58 7.92 10.30
CA GLY A 435 -7.79 9.27 10.80
C GLY A 435 -8.62 10.12 9.86
N PRO A 436 -8.93 11.37 10.23
CA PRO A 436 -9.67 12.28 9.40
C PRO A 436 -8.90 12.57 8.09
N ARG A 437 -9.62 13.05 7.08
CA ARG A 437 -9.00 13.36 5.78
C ARG A 437 -7.81 14.32 5.97
N TRP A 438 -6.77 14.11 5.17
CA TRP A 438 -5.53 14.90 5.18
C TRP A 438 -4.64 14.74 6.43
N SER A 439 -4.87 13.70 7.24
CA SER A 439 -4.12 13.46 8.48
C SER A 439 -3.01 12.40 8.37
N GLU A 440 -2.51 12.07 7.18
CA GLU A 440 -1.51 11.02 6.96
C GLU A 440 -0.30 11.14 7.91
N MET A 441 0.18 12.38 8.10
CA MET A 441 1.32 12.65 8.98
C MET A 441 1.00 12.38 10.45
N ARG A 442 -0.28 12.52 10.87
CA ARG A 442 -0.74 12.15 12.20
C ARG A 442 -0.71 10.64 12.40
N LEU A 443 -1.21 9.87 11.40
CA LEU A 443 -1.19 8.40 11.45
C LEU A 443 0.24 7.85 11.57
N LEU A 444 1.17 8.38 10.78
CA LEU A 444 2.58 8.02 10.87
C LEU A 444 3.20 8.32 12.24
N ARG A 445 2.75 9.42 12.90
CA ARG A 445 3.19 9.73 14.26
C ARG A 445 2.61 8.79 15.30
N ILE A 446 1.30 8.52 15.26
CA ILE A 446 0.67 7.55 16.17
C ILE A 446 1.41 6.22 16.09
N ALA A 447 1.68 5.72 14.89
CA ALA A 447 2.43 4.48 14.70
C ALA A 447 3.84 4.56 15.31
N ARG A 448 4.55 5.68 15.15
CA ARG A 448 5.88 5.87 15.75
C ARG A 448 5.87 5.91 17.28
N GLU A 449 4.90 6.60 17.86
CA GLU A 449 4.77 6.63 19.34
C GLU A 449 4.49 5.23 19.88
N LEU A 450 3.64 4.45 19.19
CA LEU A 450 3.38 3.04 19.53
C LEU A 450 4.62 2.15 19.37
N GLU A 451 5.44 2.34 18.33
CA GLU A 451 6.72 1.61 18.17
C GLU A 451 7.75 1.99 19.23
N GLN A 452 7.90 3.29 19.52
CA GLN A 452 8.85 3.79 20.53
C GLN A 452 8.49 3.31 21.93
N ALA A 453 7.20 3.14 22.22
CA ALA A 453 6.71 2.53 23.45
C ALA A 453 6.86 0.98 23.49
N GLY A 454 7.35 0.34 22.42
CA GLY A 454 7.47 -1.11 22.30
C GLY A 454 6.16 -1.86 22.13
N ILE A 455 5.07 -1.16 21.82
CA ILE A 455 3.73 -1.72 21.62
C ILE A 455 3.61 -2.41 20.25
N LEU A 456 4.18 -1.79 19.21
CA LEU A 456 4.32 -2.37 17.89
C LEU A 456 5.74 -2.93 17.70
N PRO A 457 5.87 -4.15 17.14
CA PRO A 457 7.19 -4.83 17.02
C PRO A 457 8.06 -4.25 15.89
N GLY A 458 7.50 -3.40 15.02
CA GLY A 458 8.16 -3.01 13.79
C GLY A 458 8.22 -4.13 12.75
N PHE A 459 8.93 -3.86 11.64
CA PHE A 459 9.15 -4.85 10.59
C PHE A 459 9.98 -6.03 11.09
N GLN A 460 9.51 -7.25 10.79
CA GLN A 460 10.22 -8.50 11.02
C GLN A 460 10.51 -9.18 9.69
N ARG A 461 11.63 -9.91 9.60
CA ARG A 461 12.00 -10.63 8.38
C ARG A 461 11.28 -11.97 8.31
N PRO A 462 10.91 -12.44 7.10
CA PRO A 462 10.43 -13.79 6.92
C PRO A 462 11.46 -14.85 7.35
N PRO A 463 11.02 -16.07 7.70
CA PRO A 463 11.93 -17.17 8.06
C PRO A 463 12.92 -17.48 6.93
N GLY A 464 14.20 -17.70 7.27
CA GLY A 464 15.26 -18.05 6.30
C GLY A 464 15.94 -16.86 5.61
N ASP A 465 15.62 -15.64 6.05
CA ASP A 465 16.21 -14.38 5.57
C ASP A 465 17.12 -13.69 6.59
#